data_0b890816444bc0ba86abf1f2c67a417d
#
_entry.id   0b890816444bc0ba86abf1f2c67a417d
#
_cell.length_a   1.000
_cell.length_b   1.000
_cell.length_c   1.000
_cell.angle_alpha   90.00
_cell.angle_beta   90.00
_cell.angle_gamma   90.00
#
_symmetry.space_group_name_H-M   'P 1'
#
loop_
_entity.id
_entity.type
_entity.pdbx_description
1 polymer ?
#
loop_
_entity_poly.entity_id
_entity_poly.type
_entity_poly.pdbx_seq_one_letter_code
_entity_poly.pdbx_strand_id
1 'polypeptide(L)'
;MNQYILAIDQGTTSSRAILFNQKGEIVHMAQKEFTQYFPQPGWVEHNANEIWGSVLAVIASVLSEAQVKPEQVAGIGITNQRETTVVWEKDTGNPIYNAIVWQSRQTAGICDELKAKGYDPLFREKTGLLIDAYFSGTKVKWILDHVEGARERAERGELLFGTIDTWLIWKLSGGRAHVTDYSNASRTLMFNIHTLEWDDELLDILGVPKAMLPEVRPSSEVYAKTAPYHFFGVEVPIAGAAGDQQAALFGQACFTEGMAKNTYGTGCFMLMNTGEKAVASKHGLLTTIAWGIDGKVEYALEGSIFVAGSAIQWLRDGLRMIKTAADSEAYAEKVESTDGVYVVPAFVGLGTPYWDSEVRGAVFGLTRGTTKEHFIRATLESLAYQTKDVLAAMEADSGISLTTLRVDGGAVKNNFLMQFQSDLLAVPVERPVVNETTALGAAYLAGLAVGYWNSRDDIAAQWQLDRRFEPKMDDAKRTALYEGWKKAVRAAMAFK
;
A
#
# COMPACT_ATOMS: atom_id res chain seq x y z
N MET A 1 -7.41 34.60 -3.29
CA MET A 1 -8.40 33.49 -3.34
C MET A 1 -7.72 32.29 -2.72
N ASN A 2 -8.31 31.62 -1.73
CA ASN A 2 -7.71 30.44 -1.12
C ASN A 2 -7.54 29.36 -2.18
N GLN A 3 -6.39 28.70 -2.18
CA GLN A 3 -6.08 27.56 -3.05
C GLN A 3 -6.00 26.27 -2.25
N TYR A 4 -6.23 25.16 -2.92
CA TYR A 4 -6.24 23.82 -2.34
C TYR A 4 -5.49 22.83 -3.22
N ILE A 5 -4.99 21.76 -2.64
CA ILE A 5 -4.53 20.59 -3.39
C ILE A 5 -5.62 19.52 -3.31
N LEU A 6 -5.94 18.95 -4.45
CA LEU A 6 -6.85 17.81 -4.58
C LEU A 6 -6.04 16.53 -4.62
N ALA A 7 -6.26 15.64 -3.66
CA ALA A 7 -5.73 14.28 -3.69
C ALA A 7 -6.81 13.31 -4.16
N ILE A 8 -6.45 12.44 -5.11
CA ILE A 8 -7.24 11.29 -5.53
C ILE A 8 -6.59 10.05 -4.92
N ASP A 9 -7.32 9.36 -4.08
CA ASP A 9 -6.90 8.09 -3.46
C ASP A 9 -7.78 6.97 -4.02
N GLN A 10 -7.25 6.26 -5.01
CA GLN A 10 -7.94 5.16 -5.65
C GLN A 10 -7.58 3.84 -4.96
N GLY A 11 -8.40 3.40 -4.02
CA GLY A 11 -8.21 2.18 -3.25
C GLY A 11 -8.76 0.92 -3.91
N THR A 12 -8.63 -0.20 -3.21
CA THR A 12 -9.09 -1.52 -3.70
C THR A 12 -10.62 -1.62 -3.75
N THR A 13 -11.33 -0.98 -2.84
CA THR A 13 -12.79 -1.10 -2.73
C THR A 13 -13.54 0.20 -3.03
N SER A 14 -12.84 1.32 -2.98
CA SER A 14 -13.45 2.64 -3.18
C SER A 14 -12.44 3.64 -3.71
N SER A 15 -12.97 4.69 -4.34
CA SER A 15 -12.21 5.88 -4.73
C SER A 15 -12.57 7.03 -3.80
N ARG A 16 -11.57 7.83 -3.42
CA ARG A 16 -11.73 9.02 -2.58
C ARG A 16 -11.12 10.24 -3.25
N ALA A 17 -11.72 11.38 -3.01
CA ALA A 17 -11.15 12.68 -3.32
C ALA A 17 -11.13 13.52 -2.03
N ILE A 18 -9.98 14.11 -1.74
CA ILE A 18 -9.76 14.87 -0.52
C ILE A 18 -9.13 16.21 -0.87
N LEU A 19 -9.70 17.29 -0.37
CA LEU A 19 -9.13 18.63 -0.49
C LEU A 19 -8.31 18.96 0.76
N PHE A 20 -7.08 19.38 0.53
CA PHE A 20 -6.17 19.86 1.57
C PHE A 20 -5.87 21.35 1.43
N ASN A 21 -5.85 22.05 2.58
CA ASN A 21 -5.38 23.43 2.65
C ASN A 21 -3.85 23.49 2.81
N GLN A 22 -3.31 24.70 2.86
CA GLN A 22 -1.86 24.94 2.95
C GLN A 22 -1.24 24.45 4.26
N LYS A 23 -2.04 24.20 5.29
CA LYS A 23 -1.59 23.61 6.55
C LYS A 23 -1.61 22.09 6.55
N GLY A 24 -1.98 21.45 5.42
CA GLY A 24 -2.15 20.00 5.34
C GLY A 24 -3.40 19.47 6.04
N GLU A 25 -4.34 20.36 6.37
CA GLU A 25 -5.62 19.97 7.00
C GLU A 25 -6.64 19.57 5.94
N ILE A 26 -7.45 18.56 6.27
CA ILE A 26 -8.57 18.12 5.41
C ILE A 26 -9.67 19.18 5.43
N VAL A 27 -9.99 19.72 4.27
CA VAL A 27 -11.12 20.65 4.09
C VAL A 27 -12.41 19.88 3.87
N HIS A 28 -12.38 18.90 3.00
CA HIS A 28 -13.51 18.01 2.72
C HIS A 28 -13.05 16.71 2.07
N MET A 29 -13.87 15.66 2.16
CA MET A 29 -13.62 14.35 1.58
C MET A 29 -14.90 13.77 1.02
N ALA A 30 -14.80 13.16 -0.16
CA ALA A 30 -15.86 12.36 -0.76
C ALA A 30 -15.32 10.96 -1.10
N GLN A 31 -16.19 9.96 -0.97
CA GLN A 31 -15.84 8.56 -1.20
C GLN A 31 -16.96 7.86 -1.97
N LYS A 32 -16.58 6.96 -2.87
CA LYS A 32 -17.52 6.12 -3.62
C LYS A 32 -16.94 4.73 -3.84
N GLU A 33 -17.70 3.71 -3.46
CA GLU A 33 -17.39 2.31 -3.74
C GLU A 33 -17.65 1.98 -5.20
N PHE A 34 -17.01 0.92 -5.69
CA PHE A 34 -17.24 0.33 -7.01
C PHE A 34 -17.29 -1.20 -6.91
N THR A 35 -17.80 -1.85 -7.93
CA THR A 35 -18.07 -3.29 -7.94
C THR A 35 -16.77 -4.10 -7.96
N GLN A 36 -16.73 -5.15 -7.14
CA GLN A 36 -15.69 -6.17 -7.13
C GLN A 36 -16.17 -7.36 -7.96
N TYR A 37 -15.32 -7.90 -8.84
CA TYR A 37 -15.65 -9.05 -9.69
C TYR A 37 -14.78 -10.24 -9.31
N PHE A 38 -15.39 -11.41 -9.17
CA PHE A 38 -14.73 -12.66 -8.80
C PHE A 38 -15.10 -13.74 -9.84
N PRO A 39 -14.52 -13.69 -11.07
CA PRO A 39 -14.93 -14.56 -12.17
C PRO A 39 -14.71 -16.04 -11.90
N GLN A 40 -13.67 -16.37 -11.15
CA GLN A 40 -13.33 -17.73 -10.71
C GLN A 40 -12.74 -17.71 -9.29
N PRO A 41 -12.68 -18.85 -8.59
CA PRO A 41 -12.06 -18.91 -7.27
C PRO A 41 -10.63 -18.35 -7.28
N GLY A 42 -10.35 -17.39 -6.40
CA GLY A 42 -9.05 -16.71 -6.29
C GLY A 42 -8.80 -15.60 -7.32
N TRP A 43 -9.71 -15.39 -8.28
CA TRP A 43 -9.62 -14.28 -9.22
C TRP A 43 -10.30 -13.04 -8.67
N VAL A 44 -9.65 -11.90 -8.81
CA VAL A 44 -10.20 -10.59 -8.42
C VAL A 44 -9.97 -9.61 -9.56
N GLU A 45 -11.06 -9.00 -10.03
CA GLU A 45 -11.03 -8.05 -11.13
C GLU A 45 -11.87 -6.82 -10.82
N HIS A 46 -11.50 -5.69 -11.41
CA HIS A 46 -12.26 -4.45 -11.42
C HIS A 46 -12.57 -4.04 -12.85
N ASN A 47 -13.70 -3.33 -13.03
CA ASN A 47 -13.96 -2.63 -14.28
C ASN A 47 -13.26 -1.27 -14.25
N ALA A 48 -12.29 -1.07 -15.14
CA ALA A 48 -11.51 0.17 -15.18
C ALA A 48 -12.36 1.41 -15.49
N ASN A 49 -13.45 1.27 -16.23
CA ASN A 49 -14.39 2.36 -16.50
C ASN A 49 -15.24 2.68 -15.26
N GLU A 50 -15.60 1.71 -14.45
CA GLU A 50 -16.27 1.96 -13.15
C GLU A 50 -15.33 2.71 -12.19
N ILE A 51 -14.05 2.34 -12.14
CA ILE A 51 -13.03 3.07 -11.37
C ILE A 51 -12.97 4.52 -11.84
N TRP A 52 -12.87 4.75 -13.15
CA TRP A 52 -12.86 6.10 -13.73
C TRP A 52 -14.11 6.90 -13.38
N GLY A 53 -15.29 6.30 -13.56
CA GLY A 53 -16.56 6.91 -13.18
C GLY A 53 -16.65 7.27 -11.70
N SER A 54 -16.14 6.41 -10.82
CA SER A 54 -16.10 6.67 -9.38
C SER A 54 -15.17 7.84 -9.03
N VAL A 55 -14.03 7.96 -9.71
CA VAL A 55 -13.10 9.08 -9.54
C VAL A 55 -13.74 10.41 -9.98
N LEU A 56 -14.38 10.45 -11.12
CA LEU A 56 -15.12 11.64 -11.57
C LEU A 56 -16.21 12.04 -10.58
N ALA A 57 -16.95 11.06 -10.06
CA ALA A 57 -18.02 11.31 -9.09
C ALA A 57 -17.49 11.90 -7.78
N VAL A 58 -16.40 11.38 -7.22
CA VAL A 58 -15.85 11.91 -5.96
C VAL A 58 -15.19 13.27 -6.14
N ILE A 59 -14.58 13.56 -7.31
CA ILE A 59 -14.08 14.90 -7.64
C ILE A 59 -15.23 15.89 -7.64
N ALA A 60 -16.33 15.58 -8.34
CA ALA A 60 -17.50 16.44 -8.40
C ALA A 60 -18.11 16.69 -7.01
N SER A 61 -18.27 15.62 -6.22
CA SER A 61 -18.84 15.71 -4.87
C SER A 61 -17.98 16.55 -3.94
N VAL A 62 -16.66 16.31 -3.90
CA VAL A 62 -15.78 17.02 -2.96
C VAL A 62 -15.72 18.52 -3.24
N LEU A 63 -15.72 18.93 -4.52
CA LEU A 63 -15.73 20.35 -4.90
C LEU A 63 -17.07 21.00 -4.58
N SER A 64 -18.17 20.33 -4.94
CA SER A 64 -19.52 20.83 -4.67
C SER A 64 -19.83 20.98 -3.21
N GLU A 65 -19.56 19.94 -2.41
CA GLU A 65 -19.85 19.90 -0.98
C GLU A 65 -18.96 20.85 -0.17
N ALA A 66 -17.71 21.03 -0.57
CA ALA A 66 -16.80 22.01 0.01
C ALA A 66 -17.05 23.43 -0.46
N GLN A 67 -17.90 23.62 -1.47
CA GLN A 67 -18.14 24.92 -2.16
C GLN A 67 -16.83 25.54 -2.71
N VAL A 68 -15.95 24.68 -3.20
CA VAL A 68 -14.67 25.07 -3.81
C VAL A 68 -14.83 25.11 -5.33
N LYS A 69 -14.43 26.22 -5.93
CA LYS A 69 -14.43 26.34 -7.39
C LYS A 69 -13.26 25.58 -8.01
N PRO A 70 -13.43 25.01 -9.21
CA PRO A 70 -12.35 24.27 -9.87
C PRO A 70 -11.05 25.09 -10.02
N GLU A 71 -11.16 26.40 -10.24
CA GLU A 71 -10.02 27.33 -10.38
C GLU A 71 -9.22 27.51 -9.07
N GLN A 72 -9.77 27.10 -7.94
CA GLN A 72 -9.09 27.12 -6.63
C GLN A 72 -8.24 25.89 -6.40
N VAL A 73 -8.28 24.90 -7.29
CA VAL A 73 -7.43 23.71 -7.22
C VAL A 73 -6.10 24.00 -7.88
N ALA A 74 -5.04 24.11 -7.09
CA ALA A 74 -3.70 24.44 -7.56
C ALA A 74 -3.00 23.25 -8.24
N GLY A 75 -3.35 22.03 -7.86
CA GLY A 75 -2.80 20.81 -8.42
C GLY A 75 -3.52 19.57 -7.93
N ILE A 76 -3.32 18.47 -8.66
CA ILE A 76 -3.89 17.15 -8.36
C ILE A 76 -2.75 16.19 -8.08
N GLY A 77 -2.83 15.50 -6.93
CA GLY A 77 -1.99 14.37 -6.60
C GLY A 77 -2.79 13.07 -6.66
N ILE A 78 -2.17 12.00 -7.17
CA ILE A 78 -2.80 10.70 -7.34
C ILE A 78 -2.04 9.66 -6.51
N THR A 79 -2.77 8.91 -5.71
CA THR A 79 -2.29 7.68 -5.11
C THR A 79 -3.26 6.55 -5.42
N ASN A 80 -2.78 5.33 -5.46
CA ASN A 80 -3.54 4.22 -6.01
C ASN A 80 -3.19 2.90 -5.32
N GLN A 81 -4.16 1.98 -5.37
CA GLN A 81 -3.85 0.57 -5.19
C GLN A 81 -2.77 0.16 -6.19
N ARG A 82 -1.67 -0.37 -5.69
CA ARG A 82 -0.51 -0.72 -6.52
C ARG A 82 -0.78 -1.99 -7.33
N GLU A 83 0.07 -2.29 -8.29
CA GLU A 83 0.14 -3.49 -9.11
C GLU A 83 -1.09 -3.80 -9.97
N THR A 84 -2.26 -3.33 -9.60
CA THR A 84 -3.51 -3.54 -10.38
C THR A 84 -3.30 -3.06 -11.81
N THR A 85 -3.57 -3.95 -12.76
CA THR A 85 -3.11 -3.83 -14.14
C THR A 85 -4.26 -3.58 -15.10
N VAL A 86 -4.13 -2.55 -15.91
CA VAL A 86 -5.07 -2.19 -16.99
C VAL A 86 -4.35 -2.21 -18.32
N VAL A 87 -4.99 -2.79 -19.34
CA VAL A 87 -4.56 -2.71 -20.74
C VAL A 87 -5.72 -2.15 -21.56
N TRP A 88 -5.45 -1.11 -22.34
CA TRP A 88 -6.48 -0.43 -23.13
C TRP A 88 -5.99 -0.06 -24.53
N GLU A 89 -6.95 0.19 -25.40
CA GLU A 89 -6.69 0.65 -26.76
C GLU A 89 -6.23 2.11 -26.77
N LYS A 90 -5.10 2.38 -27.40
CA LYS A 90 -4.51 3.72 -27.48
C LYS A 90 -5.45 4.73 -28.15
N ASP A 91 -6.14 4.32 -29.20
CA ASP A 91 -6.98 5.23 -30.01
C ASP A 91 -8.33 5.52 -29.36
N THR A 92 -8.94 4.53 -28.73
CA THR A 92 -10.31 4.65 -28.18
C THR A 92 -10.33 4.87 -26.67
N GLY A 93 -9.28 4.46 -25.96
CA GLY A 93 -9.25 4.41 -24.49
C GLY A 93 -10.09 3.30 -23.88
N ASN A 94 -10.57 2.34 -24.67
CA ASN A 94 -11.35 1.22 -24.18
C ASN A 94 -10.47 0.14 -23.60
N PRO A 95 -10.67 -0.26 -22.32
CA PRO A 95 -10.00 -1.45 -21.77
C PRO A 95 -10.35 -2.69 -22.58
N ILE A 96 -9.34 -3.52 -22.88
CA ILE A 96 -9.55 -4.77 -23.61
C ILE A 96 -9.92 -5.94 -22.69
N TYR A 97 -9.71 -5.76 -21.39
CA TYR A 97 -10.04 -6.71 -20.33
C TYR A 97 -10.26 -5.93 -19.03
N ASN A 98 -10.95 -6.54 -18.05
CA ASN A 98 -11.05 -5.98 -16.71
C ASN A 98 -9.66 -5.72 -16.12
N ALA A 99 -9.55 -4.75 -15.22
CA ALA A 99 -8.34 -4.56 -14.43
C ALA A 99 -8.10 -5.79 -13.54
N ILE A 100 -6.94 -6.42 -13.67
CA ILE A 100 -6.55 -7.53 -12.81
C ILE A 100 -5.97 -6.97 -11.52
N VAL A 101 -6.65 -7.24 -10.40
CA VAL A 101 -6.34 -6.66 -9.10
C VAL A 101 -5.11 -7.32 -8.49
N TRP A 102 -4.36 -6.57 -7.69
CA TRP A 102 -3.18 -7.04 -6.97
C TRP A 102 -3.43 -8.31 -6.13
N GLN A 103 -4.65 -8.50 -5.64
CA GLN A 103 -5.07 -9.68 -4.86
C GLN A 103 -5.30 -10.93 -5.72
N SER A 104 -5.46 -10.77 -7.03
CA SER A 104 -5.84 -11.88 -7.91
C SER A 104 -4.74 -12.93 -8.02
N ARG A 105 -5.14 -14.20 -7.92
CA ARG A 105 -4.24 -15.35 -8.07
C ARG A 105 -4.27 -15.97 -9.48
N GLN A 106 -4.95 -15.33 -10.44
CA GLN A 106 -5.14 -15.91 -11.78
C GLN A 106 -3.84 -16.11 -12.57
N THR A 107 -2.75 -15.43 -12.19
CA THR A 107 -1.44 -15.59 -12.81
C THR A 107 -0.49 -16.52 -12.04
N ALA A 108 -0.97 -17.21 -11.01
CA ALA A 108 -0.15 -18.10 -10.19
C ALA A 108 0.57 -19.18 -11.01
N GLY A 109 -0.09 -19.76 -12.01
CA GLY A 109 0.51 -20.73 -12.91
C GLY A 109 1.70 -20.17 -13.71
N ILE A 110 1.59 -18.94 -14.19
CA ILE A 110 2.69 -18.23 -14.87
C ILE A 110 3.88 -18.06 -13.91
N CYS A 111 3.61 -17.68 -12.66
CA CYS A 111 4.64 -17.55 -11.63
C CYS A 111 5.36 -18.88 -11.37
N ASP A 112 4.63 -19.97 -11.26
CA ASP A 112 5.19 -21.31 -11.06
C ASP A 112 6.09 -21.74 -12.22
N GLU A 113 5.69 -21.48 -13.46
CA GLU A 113 6.50 -21.72 -14.64
C GLU A 113 7.81 -20.92 -14.63
N LEU A 114 7.77 -19.64 -14.29
CA LEU A 114 8.94 -18.77 -14.21
C LEU A 114 9.90 -19.25 -13.12
N LYS A 115 9.38 -19.65 -11.97
CA LYS A 115 10.18 -20.22 -10.87
C LYS A 115 10.81 -21.55 -11.26
N ALA A 116 10.08 -22.41 -11.93
CA ALA A 116 10.60 -23.69 -12.42
C ALA A 116 11.75 -23.52 -13.44
N LYS A 117 11.75 -22.42 -14.18
CA LYS A 117 12.85 -22.02 -15.08
C LYS A 117 14.05 -21.38 -14.37
N GLY A 118 13.96 -21.16 -13.06
CA GLY A 118 15.05 -20.61 -12.25
C GLY A 118 15.22 -19.10 -12.32
N TYR A 119 14.19 -18.35 -12.68
CA TYR A 119 14.26 -16.89 -12.83
C TYR A 119 14.16 -16.10 -11.51
N ASP A 120 13.81 -16.71 -10.38
CA ASP A 120 13.69 -16.02 -9.10
C ASP A 120 14.88 -15.13 -8.74
N PRO A 121 16.15 -15.59 -8.80
CA PRO A 121 17.28 -14.74 -8.45
C PRO A 121 17.41 -13.51 -9.35
N LEU A 122 17.15 -13.66 -10.66
CA LEU A 122 17.25 -12.57 -11.62
C LEU A 122 16.21 -11.48 -11.36
N PHE A 123 14.94 -11.86 -11.17
CA PHE A 123 13.89 -10.90 -10.85
C PHE A 123 14.15 -10.21 -9.52
N ARG A 124 14.56 -10.96 -8.50
CA ARG A 124 14.87 -10.40 -7.19
C ARG A 124 16.02 -9.39 -7.24
N GLU A 125 17.09 -9.70 -7.93
CA GLU A 125 18.24 -8.81 -8.09
C GLU A 125 17.85 -7.50 -8.78
N LYS A 126 17.12 -7.58 -9.90
CA LYS A 126 16.80 -6.41 -10.72
C LYS A 126 15.64 -5.58 -10.19
N THR A 127 14.66 -6.22 -9.56
CA THR A 127 13.40 -5.55 -9.16
C THR A 127 13.22 -5.39 -7.65
N GLY A 128 13.97 -6.13 -6.84
CA GLY A 128 13.76 -6.20 -5.39
C GLY A 128 12.52 -6.98 -4.97
N LEU A 129 11.80 -7.59 -5.91
CA LEU A 129 10.54 -8.30 -5.69
C LEU A 129 10.72 -9.81 -5.82
N LEU A 130 9.71 -10.55 -5.40
CA LEU A 130 9.56 -11.98 -5.63
C LEU A 130 8.74 -12.21 -6.90
N ILE A 131 8.92 -13.36 -7.57
CA ILE A 131 7.98 -13.79 -8.60
C ILE A 131 6.70 -14.23 -7.91
N ASP A 132 5.67 -13.41 -7.99
CA ASP A 132 4.37 -13.65 -7.40
C ASP A 132 3.25 -13.01 -8.24
N ALA A 133 2.06 -13.62 -8.20
CA ALA A 133 0.86 -13.11 -8.86
C ALA A 133 0.42 -11.71 -8.34
N TYR A 134 0.99 -11.25 -7.26
CA TYR A 134 0.80 -9.93 -6.69
C TYR A 134 1.19 -8.81 -7.68
N PHE A 135 2.30 -8.96 -8.40
CA PHE A 135 2.89 -7.89 -9.21
C PHE A 135 2.36 -7.85 -10.64
N SER A 136 2.55 -6.71 -11.32
CA SER A 136 1.86 -6.41 -12.59
C SER A 136 2.32 -7.25 -13.78
N GLY A 137 3.61 -7.58 -13.88
CA GLY A 137 4.18 -8.16 -15.10
C GLY A 137 3.51 -9.44 -15.59
N THR A 138 3.19 -10.36 -14.67
CA THR A 138 2.47 -11.60 -15.01
C THR A 138 1.02 -11.35 -15.40
N LYS A 139 0.40 -10.26 -14.90
CA LYS A 139 -0.95 -9.86 -15.28
C LYS A 139 -1.01 -9.32 -16.71
N VAL A 140 -0.02 -8.54 -17.12
CA VAL A 140 0.10 -8.07 -18.51
C VAL A 140 0.26 -9.28 -19.44
N LYS A 141 1.19 -10.18 -19.10
CA LYS A 141 1.40 -11.42 -19.86
C LYS A 141 0.10 -12.22 -20.00
N TRP A 142 -0.64 -12.39 -18.91
CA TRP A 142 -1.90 -13.13 -18.91
C TRP A 142 -2.93 -12.51 -19.87
N ILE A 143 -3.08 -11.19 -19.85
CA ILE A 143 -4.01 -10.48 -20.75
C ILE A 143 -3.59 -10.68 -22.21
N LEU A 144 -2.31 -10.53 -22.53
CA LEU A 144 -1.81 -10.69 -23.91
C LEU A 144 -1.97 -12.13 -24.41
N ASP A 145 -1.87 -13.11 -23.53
CA ASP A 145 -2.00 -14.52 -23.89
C ASP A 145 -3.45 -15.00 -23.99
N HIS A 146 -4.41 -14.34 -23.30
CA HIS A 146 -5.80 -14.81 -23.19
C HIS A 146 -6.81 -13.96 -23.98
N VAL A 147 -6.51 -12.70 -24.26
CA VAL A 147 -7.37 -11.86 -25.08
C VAL A 147 -6.97 -12.02 -26.54
N GLU A 148 -7.91 -12.45 -27.37
CA GLU A 148 -7.67 -12.71 -28.80
C GLU A 148 -7.10 -11.49 -29.52
N GLY A 149 -6.00 -11.68 -30.23
CA GLY A 149 -5.32 -10.64 -31.01
C GLY A 149 -4.58 -9.56 -30.18
N ALA A 150 -4.59 -9.69 -28.85
CA ALA A 150 -4.00 -8.67 -27.99
C ALA A 150 -2.47 -8.57 -28.15
N ARG A 151 -1.78 -9.69 -28.27
CA ARG A 151 -0.33 -9.74 -28.41
C ARG A 151 0.15 -9.00 -29.67
N GLU A 152 -0.44 -9.33 -30.81
CA GLU A 152 -0.11 -8.73 -32.09
C GLU A 152 -0.43 -7.23 -32.10
N ARG A 153 -1.53 -6.82 -31.48
CA ARG A 153 -1.90 -5.41 -31.33
C ARG A 153 -0.92 -4.66 -30.44
N ALA A 154 -0.49 -5.28 -29.33
CA ALA A 154 0.51 -4.70 -28.46
C ALA A 154 1.87 -4.51 -29.15
N GLU A 155 2.29 -5.48 -29.95
CA GLU A 155 3.52 -5.41 -30.75
C GLU A 155 3.47 -4.30 -31.82
N ARG A 156 2.29 -4.02 -32.36
CA ARG A 156 2.07 -2.91 -33.29
C ARG A 156 1.92 -1.54 -32.59
N GLY A 157 1.98 -1.48 -31.26
CA GLY A 157 1.82 -0.23 -30.50
C GLY A 157 0.39 0.29 -30.41
N GLU A 158 -0.61 -0.57 -30.62
CA GLU A 158 -2.04 -0.20 -30.56
C GLU A 158 -2.61 -0.27 -29.14
N LEU A 159 -1.92 -0.94 -28.21
CA LEU A 159 -2.34 -1.11 -26.83
C LEU A 159 -1.39 -0.39 -25.88
N LEU A 160 -1.97 0.14 -24.80
CA LEU A 160 -1.24 0.75 -23.69
C LEU A 160 -1.49 -0.05 -22.40
N PHE A 161 -0.43 -0.14 -21.59
CA PHE A 161 -0.48 -0.68 -20.24
C PHE A 161 -0.33 0.44 -19.22
N GLY A 162 -0.99 0.28 -18.08
CA GLY A 162 -0.73 1.07 -16.90
C GLY A 162 -1.22 0.39 -15.63
N THR A 163 -0.62 0.77 -14.53
CA THR A 163 -1.24 0.67 -13.22
C THR A 163 -2.28 1.77 -13.06
N ILE A 164 -3.02 1.78 -11.97
CA ILE A 164 -4.19 2.67 -11.85
C ILE A 164 -3.81 4.16 -11.91
N ASP A 165 -2.64 4.56 -11.41
CA ASP A 165 -2.13 5.92 -11.56
C ASP A 165 -2.01 6.32 -13.03
N THR A 166 -1.42 5.47 -13.85
CA THR A 166 -1.27 5.69 -15.29
C THR A 166 -2.63 5.80 -16.00
N TRP A 167 -3.56 4.90 -15.67
CA TRP A 167 -4.92 4.93 -16.17
C TRP A 167 -5.62 6.26 -15.87
N LEU A 168 -5.52 6.73 -14.63
CA LEU A 168 -6.15 7.98 -14.20
C LEU A 168 -5.48 9.22 -14.82
N ILE A 169 -4.14 9.25 -14.89
CA ILE A 169 -3.41 10.35 -15.56
C ILE A 169 -3.79 10.41 -17.03
N TRP A 170 -3.83 9.27 -17.70
CA TRP A 170 -4.20 9.20 -19.12
C TRP A 170 -5.64 9.67 -19.33
N LYS A 171 -6.60 9.23 -18.52
CA LYS A 171 -8.00 9.65 -18.58
C LYS A 171 -8.16 11.14 -18.27
N LEU A 172 -7.63 11.62 -17.16
CA LEU A 172 -7.73 13.03 -16.75
C LEU A 172 -7.11 13.98 -17.77
N SER A 173 -6.00 13.60 -18.38
CA SER A 173 -5.32 14.39 -19.41
C SER A 173 -5.98 14.32 -20.79
N GLY A 174 -7.03 13.53 -20.96
CA GLY A 174 -7.66 13.31 -22.28
C GLY A 174 -6.76 12.56 -23.26
N GLY A 175 -5.96 11.61 -22.76
CA GLY A 175 -5.04 10.80 -23.56
C GLY A 175 -3.72 11.50 -23.93
N ARG A 176 -3.42 12.65 -23.33
CA ARG A 176 -2.20 13.42 -23.64
C ARG A 176 -0.96 12.94 -22.90
N ALA A 177 -1.11 12.22 -21.79
CA ALA A 177 0.00 11.72 -20.99
C ALA A 177 -0.18 10.24 -20.64
N HIS A 178 0.82 9.43 -20.99
CA HIS A 178 0.92 8.02 -20.64
C HIS A 178 2.16 7.85 -19.75
N VAL A 179 1.97 8.06 -18.45
CA VAL A 179 3.03 8.25 -17.46
C VAL A 179 2.75 7.39 -16.22
N THR A 180 3.79 6.86 -15.62
CA THR A 180 3.78 6.32 -14.26
C THR A 180 4.91 6.96 -13.45
N ASP A 181 4.86 6.84 -12.12
CA ASP A 181 5.97 7.26 -11.27
C ASP A 181 6.92 6.10 -10.94
N TYR A 182 8.08 6.43 -10.36
CA TYR A 182 9.06 5.42 -9.96
C TYR A 182 8.52 4.41 -8.94
N SER A 183 7.69 4.84 -8.00
CA SER A 183 7.17 3.95 -6.97
C SER A 183 6.23 2.89 -7.56
N ASN A 184 5.32 3.28 -8.44
CA ASN A 184 4.44 2.34 -9.14
C ASN A 184 5.21 1.45 -10.13
N ALA A 185 6.15 2.01 -10.88
CA ALA A 185 7.00 1.24 -11.79
C ALA A 185 7.75 0.12 -11.05
N SER A 186 8.23 0.39 -9.85
CA SER A 186 8.95 -0.59 -9.03
C SER A 186 8.10 -1.79 -8.57
N ARG A 187 6.77 -1.75 -8.78
CA ARG A 187 5.84 -2.83 -8.40
C ARG A 187 5.43 -3.73 -9.56
N THR A 188 6.08 -3.62 -10.69
CA THR A 188 5.60 -4.26 -11.92
C THR A 188 6.30 -5.56 -12.30
N LEU A 189 7.40 -5.94 -11.66
CA LEU A 189 8.33 -7.01 -12.11
C LEU A 189 9.02 -6.73 -13.45
N MET A 190 8.86 -5.54 -14.01
CA MET A 190 9.41 -5.16 -15.33
C MET A 190 10.41 -4.02 -15.25
N PHE A 191 10.53 -3.38 -14.10
CA PHE A 191 11.36 -2.19 -13.89
C PHE A 191 12.60 -2.51 -13.06
N ASN A 192 13.76 -2.14 -13.59
CA ASN A 192 15.03 -2.29 -12.88
C ASN A 192 15.22 -1.13 -11.90
N ILE A 193 15.17 -1.41 -10.60
CA ILE A 193 15.26 -0.39 -9.55
C ILE A 193 16.66 0.20 -9.39
N HIS A 194 17.67 -0.36 -10.02
CA HIS A 194 19.06 0.12 -9.98
C HIS A 194 19.38 1.02 -11.18
N THR A 195 18.98 0.63 -12.38
CA THR A 195 19.18 1.42 -13.61
C THR A 195 18.07 2.46 -13.82
N LEU A 196 16.93 2.31 -13.13
CA LEU A 196 15.76 3.17 -13.23
C LEU A 196 15.16 3.21 -14.63
N GLU A 197 15.12 2.06 -15.26
CA GLU A 197 14.58 1.85 -16.60
C GLU A 197 13.75 0.57 -16.67
N TRP A 198 12.83 0.50 -17.63
CA TRP A 198 12.22 -0.77 -18.01
C TRP A 198 13.32 -1.72 -18.47
N ASP A 199 13.34 -2.94 -17.92
CA ASP A 199 14.43 -3.91 -18.15
C ASP A 199 14.08 -4.81 -19.32
N ASP A 200 14.86 -4.71 -20.40
CA ASP A 200 14.62 -5.46 -21.64
C ASP A 200 14.65 -6.98 -21.43
N GLU A 201 15.52 -7.49 -20.57
CA GLU A 201 15.61 -8.93 -20.28
C GLU A 201 14.36 -9.42 -19.55
N LEU A 202 13.85 -8.65 -18.58
CA LEU A 202 12.61 -8.98 -17.86
C LEU A 202 11.41 -8.92 -18.80
N LEU A 203 11.36 -7.92 -19.68
CA LEU A 203 10.30 -7.79 -20.69
C LEU A 203 10.30 -8.96 -21.68
N ASP A 204 11.46 -9.41 -22.11
CA ASP A 204 11.61 -10.56 -23.01
C ASP A 204 11.13 -11.86 -22.33
N ILE A 205 11.50 -12.07 -21.07
CA ILE A 205 11.07 -13.24 -20.29
C ILE A 205 9.55 -13.27 -20.13
N LEU A 206 8.95 -12.11 -19.83
CA LEU A 206 7.50 -11.98 -19.65
C LEU A 206 6.75 -11.89 -20.98
N GLY A 207 7.45 -11.64 -22.09
CA GLY A 207 6.83 -11.43 -23.39
C GLY A 207 5.98 -10.15 -23.45
N VAL A 208 6.42 -9.08 -22.81
CA VAL A 208 5.72 -7.79 -22.78
C VAL A 208 6.40 -6.81 -23.75
N PRO A 209 5.69 -6.33 -24.78
CA PRO A 209 6.24 -5.34 -25.72
C PRO A 209 6.50 -3.99 -25.01
N LYS A 210 7.70 -3.45 -25.19
CA LYS A 210 8.10 -2.16 -24.59
C LYS A 210 7.22 -0.99 -25.08
N ALA A 211 6.69 -1.08 -26.30
CA ALA A 211 5.84 -0.06 -26.89
C ALA A 211 4.55 0.23 -26.11
N MET A 212 4.10 -0.70 -25.28
CA MET A 212 2.89 -0.52 -24.48
C MET A 212 3.14 0.07 -23.08
N LEU A 213 4.39 0.29 -22.70
CA LEU A 213 4.75 0.74 -21.37
C LEU A 213 4.72 2.27 -21.24
N PRO A 214 4.29 2.81 -20.07
CA PRO A 214 4.30 4.24 -19.84
C PRO A 214 5.72 4.79 -19.66
N GLU A 215 5.87 6.10 -19.90
CA GLU A 215 7.07 6.83 -19.48
C GLU A 215 7.14 6.88 -17.95
N VAL A 216 8.30 6.55 -17.38
CA VAL A 216 8.53 6.62 -15.94
C VAL A 216 9.08 7.99 -15.57
N ARG A 217 8.40 8.67 -14.66
CA ARG A 217 8.67 10.05 -14.26
C ARG A 217 8.85 10.16 -12.74
N PRO A 218 9.43 11.26 -12.24
CA PRO A 218 9.46 11.54 -10.81
C PRO A 218 8.07 11.52 -10.15
N SER A 219 8.03 11.21 -8.86
CA SER A 219 6.79 11.16 -8.10
C SER A 219 6.17 12.54 -7.84
N SER A 220 6.99 13.59 -7.92
CA SER A 220 6.58 15.00 -7.80
C SER A 220 7.02 15.76 -9.04
N GLU A 221 6.11 15.89 -10.00
CA GLU A 221 6.36 16.57 -11.27
C GLU A 221 5.01 16.86 -11.96
N VAL A 222 4.90 17.95 -12.68
CA VAL A 222 3.73 18.22 -13.52
C VAL A 222 3.80 17.34 -14.77
N TYR A 223 2.98 16.29 -14.81
CA TYR A 223 2.94 15.32 -15.91
C TYR A 223 2.16 15.87 -17.10
N ALA A 224 1.03 16.50 -16.81
CA ALA A 224 0.11 17.10 -17.78
C ALA A 224 -0.87 17.99 -17.03
N LYS A 225 -1.77 18.61 -17.78
CA LYS A 225 -2.96 19.27 -17.23
C LYS A 225 -4.21 18.45 -17.54
N THR A 226 -5.24 18.58 -16.73
CA THR A 226 -6.54 17.97 -16.99
C THR A 226 -7.10 18.47 -18.31
N ALA A 227 -7.80 17.58 -19.04
CA ALA A 227 -8.64 18.02 -20.15
C ALA A 227 -9.81 18.83 -19.57
N PRO A 228 -10.14 20.01 -20.13
CA PRO A 228 -11.21 20.85 -19.57
C PRO A 228 -12.55 20.13 -19.41
N TYR A 229 -12.91 19.27 -20.34
CA TYR A 229 -14.15 18.49 -20.30
C TYR A 229 -14.19 17.42 -19.19
N HIS A 230 -13.06 17.10 -18.58
CA HIS A 230 -12.98 16.20 -17.42
C HIS A 230 -12.85 16.95 -16.09
N PHE A 231 -12.60 18.26 -16.12
CA PHE A 231 -12.44 19.05 -14.90
C PHE A 231 -13.17 20.41 -14.97
N PHE A 232 -14.47 20.35 -15.18
CA PHE A 232 -15.40 21.50 -15.11
C PHE A 232 -15.00 22.72 -15.97
N GLY A 233 -14.40 22.48 -17.10
CA GLY A 233 -13.95 23.53 -18.03
C GLY A 233 -12.58 24.14 -17.71
N VAL A 234 -11.86 23.60 -16.71
CA VAL A 234 -10.58 24.15 -16.22
C VAL A 234 -9.44 23.18 -16.48
N GLU A 235 -8.28 23.72 -16.82
CA GLU A 235 -7.02 22.96 -16.84
C GLU A 235 -6.30 23.07 -15.50
N VAL A 236 -6.14 21.92 -14.80
CA VAL A 236 -5.44 21.83 -13.53
C VAL A 236 -4.21 20.92 -13.68
N PRO A 237 -3.03 21.29 -13.13
CA PRO A 237 -1.86 20.42 -13.18
C PRO A 237 -2.08 19.10 -12.46
N ILE A 238 -1.77 17.99 -13.15
CA ILE A 238 -1.65 16.65 -12.56
C ILE A 238 -0.18 16.51 -12.18
N ALA A 239 0.14 16.61 -10.89
CA ALA A 239 1.46 17.01 -10.47
C ALA A 239 2.13 16.08 -9.43
N GLY A 240 1.50 14.98 -9.09
CA GLY A 240 2.06 13.99 -8.17
C GLY A 240 1.43 12.63 -8.36
N ALA A 241 2.24 11.58 -8.23
CA ALA A 241 1.79 10.20 -8.25
C ALA A 241 2.68 9.33 -7.38
N ALA A 242 2.09 8.46 -6.59
CA ALA A 242 2.77 7.40 -5.86
C ALA A 242 1.83 6.26 -5.52
N GLY A 243 2.37 5.05 -5.42
CA GLY A 243 1.64 3.92 -4.86
C GLY A 243 1.17 4.21 -3.43
N ASP A 244 0.07 3.61 -3.02
CA ASP A 244 -0.60 3.94 -1.74
C ASP A 244 0.33 3.82 -0.52
N GLN A 245 1.16 2.80 -0.45
CA GLN A 245 2.07 2.59 0.69
C GLN A 245 3.23 3.59 0.67
N GLN A 246 3.77 3.93 -0.49
CA GLN A 246 4.79 4.96 -0.65
C GLN A 246 4.23 6.36 -0.37
N ALA A 247 3.01 6.64 -0.83
CA ALA A 247 2.32 7.88 -0.50
C ALA A 247 2.10 8.03 1.01
N ALA A 248 1.71 6.96 1.70
CA ALA A 248 1.57 6.97 3.16
C ALA A 248 2.90 7.24 3.87
N LEU A 249 4.00 6.66 3.39
CA LEU A 249 5.34 6.93 3.91
C LEU A 249 5.71 8.42 3.75
N PHE A 250 5.38 9.01 2.61
CA PHE A 250 5.59 10.44 2.34
C PHE A 250 4.67 11.33 3.19
N GLY A 251 3.39 10.97 3.30
CA GLY A 251 2.41 11.69 4.13
C GLY A 251 2.72 11.65 5.63
N GLN A 252 3.41 10.61 6.09
CA GLN A 252 3.97 10.51 7.44
C GLN A 252 5.28 11.32 7.60
N ALA A 253 5.72 12.01 6.57
CA ALA A 253 7.00 12.75 6.58
C ALA A 253 8.21 11.88 6.99
N CYS A 254 8.22 10.62 6.58
CA CYS A 254 9.33 9.69 6.82
C CYS A 254 10.46 9.93 5.81
N PHE A 255 11.08 11.11 5.85
CA PHE A 255 12.01 11.61 4.83
C PHE A 255 13.47 11.24 5.05
N THR A 256 13.80 10.63 6.17
CA THR A 256 15.17 10.23 6.48
C THR A 256 15.33 8.74 6.67
N GLU A 257 16.51 8.25 6.36
CA GLU A 257 16.87 6.84 6.54
C GLU A 257 16.57 6.37 7.97
N GLY A 258 15.92 5.22 8.10
CA GLY A 258 15.52 4.63 9.37
C GLY A 258 14.15 5.06 9.89
N MET A 259 13.51 6.08 9.29
CA MET A 259 12.12 6.37 9.60
C MET A 259 11.21 5.33 8.96
N ALA A 260 10.19 4.90 9.71
CA ALA A 260 9.25 3.89 9.25
C ALA A 260 7.82 4.26 9.61
N LYS A 261 6.92 3.77 8.77
CA LYS A 261 5.48 3.82 9.03
C LYS A 261 4.89 2.40 9.02
N ASN A 262 3.81 2.19 9.75
CA ASN A 262 2.96 1.02 9.64
C ASN A 262 1.51 1.44 9.48
N THR A 263 0.88 0.97 8.42
CA THR A 263 -0.55 1.20 8.15
C THR A 263 -1.34 -0.01 8.62
N TYR A 264 -2.20 0.17 9.62
CA TYR A 264 -3.05 -0.86 10.21
C TYR A 264 -4.43 -0.85 9.56
N GLY A 265 -4.54 -1.53 8.43
CA GLY A 265 -5.81 -1.76 7.72
C GLY A 265 -6.33 -3.18 7.92
N THR A 266 -6.91 -3.77 6.90
CA THR A 266 -7.31 -5.20 6.85
C THR A 266 -6.11 -6.11 7.15
N GLY A 267 -4.99 -5.85 6.49
CA GLY A 267 -3.64 -6.27 6.86
C GLY A 267 -2.84 -5.07 7.37
N CYS A 268 -1.54 -5.27 7.59
CA CYS A 268 -0.60 -4.18 7.85
C CYS A 268 0.49 -4.15 6.78
N PHE A 269 0.89 -2.93 6.43
CA PHE A 269 2.02 -2.71 5.54
C PHE A 269 3.01 -1.76 6.22
N MET A 270 4.18 -2.29 6.51
CA MET A 270 5.27 -1.55 7.13
C MET A 270 6.33 -1.21 6.09
N LEU A 271 6.67 0.05 5.97
CA LEU A 271 7.74 0.54 5.12
C LEU A 271 8.78 1.29 5.94
N MET A 272 10.06 0.99 5.70
CA MET A 272 11.19 1.72 6.26
C MET A 272 11.95 2.41 5.14
N ASN A 273 12.17 3.73 5.26
CA ASN A 273 13.02 4.49 4.35
C ASN A 273 14.48 4.04 4.54
N THR A 274 15.13 3.60 3.46
CA THR A 274 16.54 3.19 3.43
C THR A 274 17.44 4.18 2.71
N GLY A 275 16.94 5.39 2.43
CA GLY A 275 17.67 6.44 1.72
C GLY A 275 17.92 6.10 0.26
N GLU A 276 19.04 6.56 -0.27
CA GLU A 276 19.44 6.32 -1.67
C GLU A 276 19.99 4.89 -1.92
N LYS A 277 19.85 4.01 -0.93
CA LYS A 277 20.38 2.64 -0.96
C LYS A 277 19.27 1.61 -1.10
N ALA A 278 19.28 0.88 -2.21
CA ALA A 278 18.44 -0.29 -2.40
C ALA A 278 19.00 -1.47 -1.60
N VAL A 279 18.40 -1.76 -0.46
CA VAL A 279 18.82 -2.86 0.41
C VAL A 279 18.26 -4.17 -0.10
N ALA A 280 19.15 -5.15 -0.40
CA ALA A 280 18.73 -6.50 -0.74
C ALA A 280 18.28 -7.26 0.52
N SER A 281 17.06 -7.80 0.51
CA SER A 281 16.54 -8.54 1.65
C SER A 281 16.92 -10.02 1.59
N LYS A 282 17.33 -10.57 2.75
CA LYS A 282 17.55 -12.00 2.97
C LYS A 282 16.52 -12.61 3.92
N HIS A 283 15.65 -11.77 4.47
CA HIS A 283 14.67 -12.16 5.52
C HIS A 283 13.21 -11.97 5.06
N GLY A 284 12.95 -12.13 3.75
CA GLY A 284 11.59 -12.16 3.23
C GLY A 284 10.91 -10.80 3.06
N LEU A 285 11.66 -9.70 3.05
CA LEU A 285 11.13 -8.38 2.73
C LEU A 285 11.15 -8.11 1.23
N LEU A 286 10.41 -7.11 0.80
CA LEU A 286 10.49 -6.54 -0.53
C LEU A 286 11.33 -5.27 -0.50
N THR A 287 12.12 -5.04 -1.54
CA THR A 287 12.77 -3.75 -1.80
C THR A 287 11.97 -3.02 -2.86
N THR A 288 11.60 -1.78 -2.58
CA THR A 288 10.78 -0.96 -3.47
C THR A 288 11.37 0.45 -3.56
N ILE A 289 11.01 1.19 -4.60
CA ILE A 289 11.32 2.62 -4.66
C ILE A 289 10.26 3.34 -3.82
N ALA A 290 10.70 4.16 -2.87
CA ALA A 290 9.84 4.99 -2.06
C ALA A 290 9.28 6.17 -2.89
N TRP A 291 10.16 6.92 -3.52
CA TRP A 291 9.85 8.04 -4.45
C TRP A 291 11.08 8.47 -5.24
N GLY A 292 10.82 9.20 -6.31
CA GLY A 292 11.84 9.95 -7.05
C GLY A 292 11.47 11.43 -7.05
N ILE A 293 12.36 12.28 -6.51
CA ILE A 293 12.17 13.73 -6.40
C ILE A 293 13.52 14.42 -6.63
N ASP A 294 13.51 15.53 -7.37
CA ASP A 294 14.68 16.37 -7.60
C ASP A 294 15.92 15.63 -8.14
N GLY A 295 15.69 14.67 -9.03
CA GLY A 295 16.74 13.85 -9.65
C GLY A 295 17.34 12.78 -8.75
N LYS A 296 16.75 12.55 -7.57
CA LYS A 296 17.14 11.51 -6.62
C LYS A 296 16.04 10.50 -6.43
N VAL A 297 16.43 9.23 -6.27
CA VAL A 297 15.54 8.13 -5.92
C VAL A 297 15.88 7.64 -4.51
N GLU A 298 14.86 7.53 -3.68
CA GLU A 298 14.96 6.94 -2.35
C GLU A 298 14.21 5.62 -2.33
N TYR A 299 14.72 4.68 -1.54
CA TYR A 299 14.21 3.30 -1.47
C TYR A 299 13.58 3.01 -0.13
N ALA A 300 12.80 1.94 -0.08
CA ALA A 300 12.22 1.42 1.15
C ALA A 300 12.27 -0.11 1.19
N LEU A 301 12.40 -0.65 2.38
CA LEU A 301 12.06 -2.04 2.66
C LEU A 301 10.58 -2.13 3.03
N GLU A 302 9.90 -3.13 2.51
CA GLU A 302 8.48 -3.37 2.76
C GLU A 302 8.25 -4.76 3.33
N GLY A 303 7.47 -4.81 4.42
CA GLY A 303 6.93 -6.04 4.98
C GLY A 303 5.41 -6.01 4.99
N SER A 304 4.81 -7.12 4.56
CA SER A 304 3.36 -7.28 4.43
C SER A 304 2.83 -8.27 5.47
N ILE A 305 1.83 -7.85 6.22
CA ILE A 305 1.08 -8.67 7.17
C ILE A 305 -0.34 -8.80 6.62
N PHE A 306 -0.76 -10.03 6.32
CA PHE A 306 -2.01 -10.25 5.60
C PHE A 306 -3.25 -10.10 6.47
N VAL A 307 -3.15 -10.41 7.75
CA VAL A 307 -4.27 -10.40 8.69
C VAL A 307 -3.96 -9.52 9.89
N ALA A 308 -4.62 -8.38 9.96
CA ALA A 308 -4.54 -7.45 11.08
C ALA A 308 -5.94 -6.99 11.50
N GLY A 309 -6.45 -5.90 10.99
CA GLY A 309 -7.81 -5.44 11.28
C GLY A 309 -8.90 -6.47 10.93
N SER A 310 -8.63 -7.32 9.94
CA SER A 310 -9.52 -8.44 9.60
C SER A 310 -9.68 -9.46 10.76
N ALA A 311 -8.67 -9.60 11.62
CA ALA A 311 -8.80 -10.42 12.82
C ALA A 311 -9.79 -9.82 13.83
N ILE A 312 -9.82 -8.50 13.94
CA ILE A 312 -10.78 -7.80 14.80
C ILE A 312 -12.19 -7.87 14.21
N GLN A 313 -12.32 -7.75 12.89
CA GLN A 313 -13.59 -7.98 12.20
C GLN A 313 -14.09 -9.41 12.41
N TRP A 314 -13.21 -10.39 12.39
CA TRP A 314 -13.55 -11.78 12.69
C TRP A 314 -14.08 -11.98 14.12
N LEU A 315 -13.49 -11.31 15.12
CA LEU A 315 -14.04 -11.28 16.48
C LEU A 315 -15.47 -10.75 16.52
N ARG A 316 -15.76 -9.72 15.71
CA ARG A 316 -17.08 -9.08 15.62
C ARG A 316 -18.09 -9.93 14.84
N ASP A 317 -17.74 -10.29 13.61
CA ASP A 317 -18.68 -10.86 12.64
C ASP A 317 -18.71 -12.39 12.68
N GLY A 318 -17.55 -13.03 12.81
CA GLY A 318 -17.42 -14.48 12.85
C GLY A 318 -17.71 -15.07 14.23
N LEU A 319 -17.03 -14.61 15.25
CA LEU A 319 -17.17 -15.13 16.61
C LEU A 319 -18.22 -14.39 17.44
N ARG A 320 -18.62 -13.18 17.04
CA ARG A 320 -19.61 -12.33 17.73
C ARG A 320 -19.23 -12.06 19.19
N MET A 321 -17.95 -11.95 19.48
CA MET A 321 -17.43 -11.66 20.80
C MET A 321 -17.52 -10.18 21.17
N ILE A 322 -17.55 -9.31 20.17
CA ILE A 322 -17.66 -7.85 20.27
C ILE A 322 -18.74 -7.34 19.32
N LYS A 323 -19.32 -6.18 19.61
CA LYS A 323 -20.32 -5.53 18.76
C LYS A 323 -19.70 -4.59 17.75
N THR A 324 -18.66 -3.87 18.18
CA THR A 324 -17.89 -2.94 17.36
C THR A 324 -16.40 -3.22 17.51
N ALA A 325 -15.59 -2.81 16.54
CA ALA A 325 -14.14 -2.95 16.63
C ALA A 325 -13.56 -2.20 17.85
N ALA A 326 -14.15 -1.07 18.22
CA ALA A 326 -13.74 -0.26 19.37
C ALA A 326 -13.90 -1.00 20.70
N ASP A 327 -14.88 -1.91 20.82
CA ASP A 327 -15.11 -2.69 22.05
C ASP A 327 -13.89 -3.56 22.41
N SER A 328 -13.06 -3.91 21.42
CA SER A 328 -11.88 -4.75 21.64
C SER A 328 -10.89 -4.12 22.63
N GLU A 329 -10.75 -2.82 22.65
CA GLU A 329 -9.90 -2.10 23.60
C GLU A 329 -10.41 -2.27 25.03
N ALA A 330 -11.69 -1.98 25.26
CA ALA A 330 -12.30 -2.09 26.59
C ALA A 330 -12.27 -3.52 27.14
N TYR A 331 -12.44 -4.53 26.28
CA TYR A 331 -12.33 -5.93 26.70
C TYR A 331 -10.89 -6.32 27.03
N ALA A 332 -9.92 -5.91 26.22
CA ALA A 332 -8.51 -6.22 26.45
C ALA A 332 -8.00 -5.62 27.77
N GLU A 333 -8.49 -4.44 28.15
CA GLU A 333 -8.10 -3.76 29.40
C GLU A 333 -8.71 -4.38 30.66
N LYS A 334 -9.70 -5.27 30.54
CA LYS A 334 -10.30 -5.98 31.69
C LYS A 334 -9.40 -7.07 32.29
N VAL A 335 -8.37 -7.48 31.59
CA VAL A 335 -7.42 -8.49 32.03
C VAL A 335 -6.01 -7.93 31.99
N GLU A 336 -5.16 -8.37 32.94
CA GLU A 336 -3.78 -7.86 33.05
C GLU A 336 -2.83 -8.47 32.04
N SER A 337 -3.19 -9.64 31.48
CA SER A 337 -2.41 -10.38 30.49
C SER A 337 -3.31 -11.26 29.64
N THR A 338 -2.77 -11.95 28.64
CA THR A 338 -3.48 -12.99 27.89
C THR A 338 -3.50 -14.33 28.65
N ASP A 339 -2.88 -14.40 29.81
CA ASP A 339 -2.72 -15.62 30.59
C ASP A 339 -2.12 -16.78 29.78
N GLY A 340 -1.16 -16.45 28.92
CA GLY A 340 -0.45 -17.40 28.08
C GLY A 340 -1.16 -17.77 26.78
N VAL A 341 -2.28 -17.14 26.46
CA VAL A 341 -3.00 -17.36 25.19
C VAL A 341 -2.31 -16.59 24.06
N TYR A 342 -2.07 -17.29 22.96
CA TYR A 342 -1.59 -16.72 21.69
C TYR A 342 -2.54 -17.05 20.56
N VAL A 343 -2.93 -16.03 19.79
CA VAL A 343 -3.72 -16.19 18.57
C VAL A 343 -2.79 -15.94 17.38
N VAL A 344 -2.67 -16.91 16.49
CA VAL A 344 -1.95 -16.78 15.23
C VAL A 344 -3.02 -16.63 14.11
N PRO A 345 -3.29 -15.42 13.62
CA PRO A 345 -4.42 -15.18 12.73
C PRO A 345 -4.06 -15.42 11.26
N ALA A 346 -3.49 -16.57 10.95
CA ALA A 346 -3.06 -16.92 9.60
C ALA A 346 -4.24 -17.39 8.69
N PHE A 347 -5.31 -16.60 8.62
CA PHE A 347 -6.54 -16.99 7.90
C PHE A 347 -6.33 -17.20 6.41
N VAL A 348 -5.36 -16.49 5.82
CA VAL A 348 -4.96 -16.58 4.41
C VAL A 348 -3.46 -16.90 4.28
N GLY A 349 -2.90 -17.61 5.25
CA GLY A 349 -1.48 -17.84 5.35
C GLY A 349 -0.74 -16.73 6.11
N LEU A 350 0.59 -16.84 6.13
CA LEU A 350 1.48 -15.86 6.76
C LEU A 350 2.27 -15.11 5.69
N GLY A 351 2.34 -13.79 5.80
CA GLY A 351 3.19 -12.92 5.00
C GLY A 351 4.62 -12.86 5.52
N THR A 352 5.21 -11.67 5.48
CA THR A 352 6.58 -11.42 5.95
C THR A 352 6.76 -11.79 7.43
N PRO A 353 7.86 -12.46 7.80
CA PRO A 353 8.95 -12.98 6.97
C PRO A 353 8.75 -14.43 6.50
N TYR A 354 7.64 -15.04 6.82
CA TYR A 354 7.41 -16.48 6.67
C TYR A 354 7.05 -16.92 5.26
N TRP A 355 6.22 -16.12 4.55
CA TRP A 355 5.71 -16.40 3.19
C TRP A 355 5.17 -17.82 3.04
N ASP A 356 4.28 -18.21 3.96
CA ASP A 356 3.67 -19.54 3.99
C ASP A 356 2.17 -19.44 3.75
N SER A 357 1.73 -19.80 2.56
CA SER A 357 0.32 -19.74 2.14
C SER A 357 -0.53 -20.90 2.69
N GLU A 358 0.10 -21.97 3.17
CA GLU A 358 -0.58 -23.18 3.63
C GLU A 358 -1.00 -23.11 5.11
N VAL A 359 -0.32 -22.30 5.89
CA VAL A 359 -0.63 -22.10 7.32
C VAL A 359 -2.04 -21.55 7.48
N ARG A 360 -2.74 -22.00 8.49
CA ARG A 360 -4.05 -21.46 8.88
C ARG A 360 -4.01 -20.99 10.33
N GLY A 361 -5.04 -20.21 10.70
CA GLY A 361 -5.16 -19.65 12.04
C GLY A 361 -5.18 -20.72 13.14
N ALA A 362 -4.54 -20.41 14.25
CA ALA A 362 -4.47 -21.29 15.41
C ALA A 362 -4.47 -20.49 16.71
N VAL A 363 -4.92 -21.14 17.78
CA VAL A 363 -4.93 -20.58 19.14
C VAL A 363 -4.23 -21.54 20.07
N PHE A 364 -3.30 -21.04 20.87
CA PHE A 364 -2.51 -21.83 21.81
C PHE A 364 -2.63 -21.28 23.23
N GLY A 365 -2.38 -22.13 24.23
CA GLY A 365 -2.30 -21.74 25.65
C GLY A 365 -3.65 -21.63 26.35
N LEU A 366 -4.73 -22.19 25.79
CA LEU A 366 -6.03 -22.21 26.44
C LEU A 366 -6.03 -23.04 27.72
N THR A 367 -6.60 -22.49 28.78
CA THR A 367 -6.87 -23.17 30.04
C THR A 367 -8.35 -23.08 30.40
N ARG A 368 -8.78 -23.78 31.44
CA ARG A 368 -10.16 -23.69 31.94
C ARG A 368 -10.53 -22.26 32.39
N GLY A 369 -9.54 -21.47 32.81
CA GLY A 369 -9.74 -20.08 33.25
C GLY A 369 -9.73 -19.06 32.11
N THR A 370 -9.44 -19.45 30.87
CA THR A 370 -9.43 -18.53 29.73
C THR A 370 -10.84 -17.99 29.49
N THR A 371 -10.94 -16.67 29.41
CA THR A 371 -12.19 -15.95 29.10
C THR A 371 -12.13 -15.29 27.73
N LYS A 372 -13.25 -14.74 27.27
CA LYS A 372 -13.27 -14.00 25.99
C LYS A 372 -12.36 -12.78 26.02
N GLU A 373 -12.18 -12.15 27.19
CA GLU A 373 -11.28 -10.99 27.36
C GLU A 373 -9.83 -11.38 27.06
N HIS A 374 -9.37 -12.52 27.53
CA HIS A 374 -8.05 -13.06 27.21
C HIS A 374 -7.90 -13.32 25.71
N PHE A 375 -8.92 -13.88 25.09
CA PHE A 375 -8.94 -14.19 23.67
C PHE A 375 -8.90 -12.92 22.81
N ILE A 376 -9.73 -11.92 23.14
CA ILE A 376 -9.77 -10.63 22.44
C ILE A 376 -8.43 -9.91 22.58
N ARG A 377 -7.85 -9.88 23.79
CA ARG A 377 -6.54 -9.29 24.04
C ARG A 377 -5.45 -9.99 23.23
N ALA A 378 -5.42 -11.32 23.22
CA ALA A 378 -4.45 -12.10 22.46
C ALA A 378 -4.57 -11.82 20.94
N THR A 379 -5.78 -11.60 20.44
CA THR A 379 -6.01 -11.22 19.04
C THR A 379 -5.43 -9.85 18.75
N LEU A 380 -5.64 -8.84 19.59
CA LEU A 380 -5.01 -7.51 19.46
C LEU A 380 -3.49 -7.60 19.53
N GLU A 381 -2.95 -8.33 20.52
CA GLU A 381 -1.52 -8.51 20.69
C GLU A 381 -0.87 -9.16 19.46
N SER A 382 -1.60 -10.03 18.72
CA SER A 382 -1.10 -10.68 17.52
C SER A 382 -0.71 -9.70 16.41
N LEU A 383 -1.40 -8.55 16.31
CA LEU A 383 -1.06 -7.50 15.35
C LEU A 383 0.31 -6.90 15.66
N ALA A 384 0.57 -6.70 16.96
CA ALA A 384 1.83 -6.14 17.42
C ALA A 384 2.99 -7.15 17.27
N TYR A 385 2.77 -8.41 17.54
CA TYR A 385 3.78 -9.47 17.36
C TYR A 385 4.18 -9.62 15.89
N GLN A 386 3.21 -9.61 14.96
CA GLN A 386 3.50 -9.69 13.54
C GLN A 386 4.31 -8.46 13.06
N THR A 387 3.99 -7.28 13.57
CA THR A 387 4.77 -6.05 13.29
C THR A 387 6.20 -6.17 13.84
N LYS A 388 6.40 -6.79 15.01
CA LYS A 388 7.72 -7.08 15.57
C LYS A 388 8.52 -8.03 14.67
N ASP A 389 7.89 -9.07 14.12
CA ASP A 389 8.54 -9.97 13.17
C ASP A 389 9.06 -9.22 11.93
N VAL A 390 8.24 -8.31 11.39
CA VAL A 390 8.61 -7.48 10.23
C VAL A 390 9.77 -6.54 10.58
N LEU A 391 9.70 -5.85 11.72
CA LEU A 391 10.76 -4.94 12.14
C LEU A 391 12.08 -5.69 12.37
N ALA A 392 12.05 -6.86 12.99
CA ALA A 392 13.25 -7.68 13.20
C ALA A 392 13.92 -8.03 11.86
N ALA A 393 13.13 -8.38 10.85
CA ALA A 393 13.63 -8.62 9.49
C ALA A 393 14.23 -7.34 8.87
N MET A 394 13.57 -6.19 9.01
CA MET A 394 14.06 -4.90 8.49
C MET A 394 15.39 -4.50 9.09
N GLU A 395 15.54 -4.60 10.40
CA GLU A 395 16.79 -4.29 11.10
C GLU A 395 17.92 -5.26 10.73
N ALA A 396 17.60 -6.56 10.60
CA ALA A 396 18.57 -7.57 10.19
C ALA A 396 19.09 -7.34 8.75
N ASP A 397 18.22 -6.95 7.82
CA ASP A 397 18.60 -6.74 6.43
C ASP A 397 19.29 -5.39 6.20
N SER A 398 18.83 -4.33 6.84
CA SER A 398 19.33 -2.97 6.62
C SER A 398 20.52 -2.59 7.52
N GLY A 399 20.63 -3.21 8.69
CA GLY A 399 21.53 -2.77 9.74
C GLY A 399 21.12 -1.46 10.41
N ILE A 400 19.91 -0.97 10.10
CA ILE A 400 19.36 0.28 10.63
C ILE A 400 18.46 -0.05 11.80
N SER A 401 18.65 0.62 12.94
CA SER A 401 17.76 0.52 14.08
C SER A 401 16.62 1.52 13.98
N LEU A 402 15.40 1.07 14.17
CA LEU A 402 14.22 1.93 14.21
C LEU A 402 14.28 2.81 15.47
N THR A 403 14.08 4.12 15.28
CA THR A 403 14.05 5.09 16.40
C THR A 403 12.61 5.44 16.81
N THR A 404 11.69 5.45 15.87
CA THR A 404 10.29 5.78 16.08
C THR A 404 9.46 5.13 14.98
N LEU A 405 8.29 4.58 15.33
CA LEU A 405 7.32 4.08 14.36
C LEU A 405 6.16 5.06 14.25
N ARG A 406 5.90 5.57 13.07
CA ARG A 406 4.69 6.33 12.74
C ARG A 406 3.59 5.40 12.27
N VAL A 407 2.37 5.64 12.74
CA VAL A 407 1.24 4.72 12.53
C VAL A 407 0.03 5.43 11.97
N ASP A 408 -0.72 4.72 11.12
CA ASP A 408 -1.99 5.17 10.58
C ASP A 408 -2.91 3.98 10.27
N GLY A 409 -4.09 4.26 9.74
CA GLY A 409 -5.11 3.24 9.47
C GLY A 409 -6.15 3.12 10.58
N GLY A 410 -7.16 2.30 10.36
CA GLY A 410 -8.33 2.24 11.25
C GLY A 410 -8.05 1.76 12.67
N ALA A 411 -7.14 0.80 12.83
CA ALA A 411 -6.87 0.19 14.12
C ALA A 411 -6.00 1.06 15.06
N VAL A 412 -5.39 2.13 14.58
CA VAL A 412 -4.53 3.00 15.41
C VAL A 412 -5.30 3.81 16.45
N LYS A 413 -6.63 3.87 16.34
CA LYS A 413 -7.49 4.47 17.36
C LYS A 413 -7.49 3.68 18.67
N ASN A 414 -7.14 2.41 18.62
CA ASN A 414 -7.03 1.54 19.78
C ASN A 414 -5.74 1.86 20.56
N ASN A 415 -5.88 2.54 21.69
CA ASN A 415 -4.74 2.98 22.50
C ASN A 415 -4.04 1.80 23.20
N PHE A 416 -4.78 0.75 23.55
CA PHE A 416 -4.17 -0.47 24.09
C PHE A 416 -3.20 -1.10 23.08
N LEU A 417 -3.66 -1.25 21.83
CA LEU A 417 -2.82 -1.80 20.76
C LEU A 417 -1.58 -0.96 20.53
N MET A 418 -1.71 0.37 20.47
CA MET A 418 -0.59 1.28 20.22
C MET A 418 0.43 1.26 21.36
N GLN A 419 -0.03 1.21 22.62
CA GLN A 419 0.86 1.10 23.77
C GLN A 419 1.59 -0.27 23.77
N PHE A 420 0.87 -1.35 23.53
CA PHE A 420 1.47 -2.69 23.45
C PHE A 420 2.47 -2.79 22.28
N GLN A 421 2.17 -2.15 21.16
CA GLN A 421 3.10 -2.08 20.03
C GLN A 421 4.40 -1.37 20.41
N SER A 422 4.31 -0.22 21.07
CA SER A 422 5.48 0.50 21.59
C SER A 422 6.28 -0.32 22.58
N ASP A 423 5.60 -0.97 23.51
CA ASP A 423 6.20 -1.84 24.52
C ASP A 423 6.97 -3.01 23.87
N LEU A 424 6.37 -3.63 22.88
CA LEU A 424 6.93 -4.80 22.22
C LEU A 424 8.10 -4.45 21.29
N LEU A 425 8.03 -3.33 20.60
CA LEU A 425 9.11 -2.85 19.72
C LEU A 425 10.26 -2.19 20.50
N ALA A 426 10.02 -1.77 21.74
CA ALA A 426 10.94 -0.96 22.55
C ALA A 426 11.30 0.40 21.90
N VAL A 427 10.39 0.94 21.10
CA VAL A 427 10.53 2.25 20.46
C VAL A 427 9.23 3.03 20.60
N PRO A 428 9.28 4.38 20.60
CA PRO A 428 8.06 5.18 20.57
C PRO A 428 7.20 4.91 19.34
N VAL A 429 5.88 4.92 19.54
CA VAL A 429 4.88 4.88 18.48
C VAL A 429 4.18 6.23 18.43
N GLU A 430 4.15 6.85 17.27
CA GLU A 430 3.57 8.17 17.04
C GLU A 430 2.37 8.09 16.10
N ARG A 431 1.23 8.58 16.59
CA ARG A 431 -0.02 8.70 15.82
C ARG A 431 -0.23 10.15 15.41
N PRO A 432 -0.41 10.45 14.11
CA PRO A 432 -0.66 11.82 13.67
C PRO A 432 -2.11 12.25 13.88
N VAL A 433 -2.34 13.56 13.89
CA VAL A 433 -3.69 14.15 13.89
C VAL A 433 -4.43 13.79 12.59
N VAL A 434 -3.77 13.92 11.45
CA VAL A 434 -4.34 13.56 10.14
C VAL A 434 -4.06 12.10 9.85
N ASN A 435 -5.08 11.26 9.91
CA ASN A 435 -4.95 9.81 9.68
C ASN A 435 -4.99 9.41 8.20
N GLU A 436 -5.43 10.32 7.30
CA GLU A 436 -5.47 10.10 5.84
C GLU A 436 -4.11 10.36 5.21
N THR A 437 -3.08 9.72 5.72
CA THR A 437 -1.67 9.94 5.35
C THR A 437 -1.37 9.53 3.92
N THR A 438 -2.08 8.55 3.37
CA THR A 438 -1.95 8.12 1.97
C THR A 438 -2.35 9.23 1.02
N ALA A 439 -3.54 9.80 1.18
CA ALA A 439 -4.01 10.92 0.37
C ALA A 439 -3.16 12.18 0.61
N LEU A 440 -2.78 12.42 1.86
CA LEU A 440 -1.91 13.56 2.22
C LEU A 440 -0.55 13.46 1.52
N GLY A 441 0.02 12.27 1.43
CA GLY A 441 1.28 12.03 0.70
C GLY A 441 1.17 12.40 -0.78
N ALA A 442 0.09 11.99 -1.44
CA ALA A 442 -0.18 12.39 -2.82
C ALA A 442 -0.35 13.90 -2.96
N ALA A 443 -1.05 14.53 -2.02
CA ALA A 443 -1.20 15.98 -1.99
C ALA A 443 0.14 16.71 -1.82
N TYR A 444 1.01 16.22 -0.95
CA TYR A 444 2.34 16.79 -0.74
C TYR A 444 3.22 16.71 -1.99
N LEU A 445 3.21 15.55 -2.66
CA LEU A 445 3.97 15.37 -3.91
C LEU A 445 3.50 16.36 -4.99
N ALA A 446 2.20 16.49 -5.17
CA ALA A 446 1.63 17.44 -6.13
C ALA A 446 1.91 18.89 -5.71
N GLY A 447 1.74 19.21 -4.43
CA GLY A 447 1.96 20.56 -3.90
C GLY A 447 3.39 21.03 -4.03
N LEU A 448 4.38 20.14 -3.86
CA LEU A 448 5.78 20.44 -4.12
C LEU A 448 6.02 20.79 -5.60
N ALA A 449 5.46 20.01 -6.52
CA ALA A 449 5.65 20.21 -7.95
C ALA A 449 5.06 21.52 -8.47
N VAL A 450 3.97 22.02 -7.87
CA VAL A 450 3.31 23.27 -8.25
C VAL A 450 3.71 24.47 -7.36
N GLY A 451 4.63 24.27 -6.42
CA GLY A 451 5.10 25.36 -5.53
C GLY A 451 4.09 25.75 -4.45
N TYR A 452 3.13 24.89 -4.12
CA TYR A 452 2.17 25.10 -3.04
C TYR A 452 2.83 24.95 -1.66
N TRP A 453 3.76 24.01 -1.53
CA TRP A 453 4.75 23.90 -0.46
C TRP A 453 6.15 24.03 -1.07
N ASN A 454 7.09 24.63 -0.33
CA ASN A 454 8.39 24.96 -0.89
C ASN A 454 9.42 23.84 -0.75
N SER A 455 9.27 22.99 0.28
CA SER A 455 10.26 21.96 0.60
C SER A 455 9.67 20.82 1.42
N ARG A 456 10.41 19.70 1.50
CA ARG A 456 10.09 18.60 2.42
C ARG A 456 10.18 19.03 3.90
N ASP A 457 11.04 20.01 4.22
CA ASP A 457 11.14 20.55 5.58
C ASP A 457 9.86 21.30 5.97
N ASP A 458 9.28 22.08 5.04
CA ASP A 458 7.98 22.75 5.26
C ASP A 458 6.88 21.73 5.53
N ILE A 459 6.88 20.61 4.79
CA ILE A 459 5.93 19.52 4.97
C ILE A 459 6.15 18.83 6.33
N ALA A 460 7.39 18.52 6.67
CA ALA A 460 7.72 17.89 7.95
C ALA A 460 7.31 18.74 9.15
N ALA A 461 7.43 20.06 9.02
CA ALA A 461 7.00 21.01 10.06
C ALA A 461 5.47 21.06 10.26
N GLN A 462 4.70 20.61 9.27
CA GLN A 462 3.23 20.55 9.35
C GLN A 462 2.70 19.24 9.92
N TRP A 463 3.55 18.20 9.99
CA TRP A 463 3.17 16.94 10.59
C TRP A 463 2.84 17.14 12.07
N GLN A 464 1.60 16.89 12.46
CA GLN A 464 1.10 17.14 13.81
C GLN A 464 0.90 15.82 14.56
N LEU A 465 1.50 15.75 15.75
CA LEU A 465 1.37 14.63 16.66
C LEU A 465 0.03 14.71 17.40
N ASP A 466 -0.80 13.66 17.30
CA ASP A 466 -1.95 13.44 18.17
C ASP A 466 -1.49 12.83 19.50
N ARG A 467 -0.80 11.69 19.41
CA ARG A 467 -0.32 10.99 20.60
C ARG A 467 0.96 10.22 20.35
N ARG A 468 1.86 10.28 21.35
CA ARG A 468 3.07 9.47 21.42
C ARG A 468 2.95 8.43 22.53
N PHE A 469 3.24 7.18 22.20
CA PHE A 469 3.25 6.06 23.13
C PHE A 469 4.70 5.67 23.38
N GLU A 470 5.16 5.84 24.65
CA GLU A 470 6.50 5.47 25.03
C GLU A 470 6.55 4.04 25.56
N PRO A 471 7.65 3.27 25.33
CA PRO A 471 7.81 1.93 25.88
C PRO A 471 7.80 1.95 27.41
N LYS A 472 7.02 1.05 28.01
CA LYS A 472 6.90 0.92 29.47
C LYS A 472 7.22 -0.48 29.96
N MET A 473 7.27 -1.47 29.07
CA MET A 473 7.50 -2.87 29.41
C MET A 473 8.99 -3.13 29.61
N ASP A 474 9.34 -3.86 30.67
CA ASP A 474 10.71 -4.30 30.88
C ASP A 474 11.15 -5.35 29.85
N ASP A 475 12.47 -5.46 29.64
CA ASP A 475 13.05 -6.31 28.60
C ASP A 475 12.80 -7.80 28.83
N ALA A 476 12.77 -8.25 30.09
CA ALA A 476 12.53 -9.66 30.39
C ALA A 476 11.12 -10.08 30.00
N LYS A 477 10.12 -9.27 30.35
CA LYS A 477 8.72 -9.50 29.96
C LYS A 477 8.54 -9.45 28.45
N ARG A 478 9.13 -8.44 27.78
CA ARG A 478 9.10 -8.30 26.32
C ARG A 478 9.66 -9.54 25.63
N THR A 479 10.82 -9.98 26.05
CA THR A 479 11.49 -11.17 25.50
C THR A 479 10.64 -12.43 25.72
N ALA A 480 10.12 -12.65 26.93
CA ALA A 480 9.29 -13.82 27.23
C ALA A 480 8.01 -13.87 26.37
N LEU A 481 7.32 -12.74 26.20
CA LEU A 481 6.13 -12.65 25.37
C LEU A 481 6.43 -12.93 23.89
N TYR A 482 7.49 -12.37 23.37
CA TYR A 482 7.87 -12.54 21.96
C TYR A 482 8.38 -13.97 21.67
N GLU A 483 9.13 -14.59 22.60
CA GLU A 483 9.51 -16.00 22.47
C GLU A 483 8.29 -16.93 22.47
N GLY A 484 7.27 -16.62 23.29
CA GLY A 484 5.98 -17.31 23.27
C GLY A 484 5.27 -17.18 21.92
N TRP A 485 5.27 -15.98 21.34
CA TRP A 485 4.74 -15.74 19.99
C TRP A 485 5.45 -16.59 18.93
N LYS A 486 6.77 -16.56 18.90
CA LYS A 486 7.56 -17.36 17.96
C LYS A 486 7.30 -18.86 18.08
N LYS A 487 7.08 -19.34 19.30
CA LYS A 487 6.66 -20.72 19.56
C LYS A 487 5.29 -21.02 18.94
N ALA A 488 4.31 -20.14 19.15
CA ALA A 488 2.97 -20.29 18.61
C ALA A 488 2.98 -20.32 17.07
N VAL A 489 3.75 -19.44 16.43
CA VAL A 489 3.89 -19.41 14.96
C VAL A 489 4.50 -20.71 14.45
N ARG A 490 5.59 -21.20 15.07
CA ARG A 490 6.21 -22.49 14.69
C ARG A 490 5.23 -23.65 14.80
N ALA A 491 4.44 -23.68 15.87
CA ALA A 491 3.43 -24.72 16.08
C ALA A 491 2.31 -24.64 15.01
N ALA A 492 1.84 -23.43 14.69
CA ALA A 492 0.87 -23.23 13.61
C ALA A 492 1.42 -23.69 12.24
N MET A 493 2.67 -23.36 11.95
CA MET A 493 3.33 -23.80 10.71
C MET A 493 3.56 -25.31 10.65
N ALA A 494 3.69 -25.98 11.76
CA ALA A 494 3.83 -27.43 11.84
C ALA A 494 2.49 -28.19 11.69
N PHE A 495 1.37 -27.50 11.82
CA PHE A 495 0.01 -28.04 11.71
C PHE A 495 -0.55 -27.87 10.29
N LYS A 496 0.17 -28.28 9.27
CA LYS A 496 -0.26 -28.18 7.86
C LYS A 496 -0.99 -29.43 7.43
#